data_1e8c5694f346112036643286f5f9bb5e
#
_entry.id   1e8c5694f346112036643286f5f9bb5e
#
_cell.length_a   1.000
_cell.length_b   1.000
_cell.length_c   1.000
_cell.angle_alpha   90.00
_cell.angle_beta   90.00
_cell.angle_gamma   90.00
#
_symmetry.space_group_name_H-M   'P 1'
#
loop_
_entity.id
_entity.type
_entity.pdbx_description
1 polymer ?
#
loop_
_entity_poly.entity_id
_entity_poly.type
_entity_poly.pdbx_seq_one_letter_code
_entity_poly.pdbx_strand_id
1 'polypeptide(L)'
;LGAALLVALLLTVKDIAYVLIDGKISEVKAGRILETVTLTWPLAFDALGSFMISHFMGAFIGILLVASLAMWLAEPAFRAGSARMLRKAALTLVPVAVLIGVALVQSRDSHFFGLLQVLLMAAVAVFAYFQGWRGAVLSVLLVSILISVNNHINPYSADPKLMQLYISIVGAVALLFGTAMDDLKSREADLQLRQDELFRSSMQKQDLLNQLIEASRRGMQAQDAERQRIAHELHDEVGQSITALQIHLNLLQIELHRSGQGVLATRLTEIGGKIGDGVRRVV
;
A
#
# COMPACT_ATOMS: atom_id res chain seq x y z
N LEU A 1 -13.16 -16.21 6.74
CA LEU A 1 -14.53 -16.15 7.27
C LEU A 1 -15.46 -17.10 6.52
N GLY A 2 -15.50 -17.10 5.17
CA GLY A 2 -16.34 -17.99 4.37
C GLY A 2 -16.09 -19.47 4.64
N ALA A 3 -14.82 -19.89 4.73
CA ALA A 3 -14.48 -21.27 5.06
C ALA A 3 -14.97 -21.67 6.49
N ALA A 4 -14.83 -20.78 7.46
CA ALA A 4 -15.31 -21.02 8.82
C ALA A 4 -16.83 -21.17 8.89
N LEU A 5 -17.57 -20.33 8.14
CA LEU A 5 -19.02 -20.44 7.99
C LEU A 5 -19.43 -21.78 7.37
N LEU A 6 -18.75 -22.18 6.30
CA LEU A 6 -19.06 -23.42 5.60
C LEU A 6 -18.81 -24.66 6.46
N VAL A 7 -17.69 -24.70 7.20
CA VAL A 7 -17.38 -25.80 8.12
C VAL A 7 -18.33 -25.81 9.31
N ALA A 8 -18.69 -24.64 9.87
CA ALA A 8 -19.69 -24.56 10.94
C ALA A 8 -21.06 -25.07 10.46
N LEU A 9 -21.46 -24.72 9.23
CA LEU A 9 -22.70 -25.22 8.64
C LEU A 9 -22.68 -26.75 8.47
N LEU A 10 -21.57 -27.31 7.95
CA LEU A 10 -21.42 -28.75 7.75
C LEU A 10 -21.46 -29.50 9.09
N LEU A 11 -20.79 -28.97 10.12
CA LEU A 11 -20.84 -29.58 11.46
C LEU A 11 -22.27 -29.54 12.03
N THR A 12 -22.97 -28.42 11.86
CA THR A 12 -24.37 -28.29 12.33
C THR A 12 -25.30 -29.26 11.62
N VAL A 13 -25.16 -29.42 10.29
CA VAL A 13 -25.95 -30.39 9.51
C VAL A 13 -25.67 -31.83 9.97
N LYS A 14 -24.42 -32.19 10.22
CA LYS A 14 -24.05 -33.49 10.77
C LYS A 14 -24.72 -33.76 12.12
N ASP A 15 -24.68 -32.76 13.03
CA ASP A 15 -25.23 -32.93 14.37
C ASP A 15 -26.76 -32.92 14.37
N ILE A 16 -27.40 -32.21 13.44
CA ILE A 16 -28.84 -32.33 13.19
C ILE A 16 -29.21 -33.75 12.74
N ALA A 17 -28.47 -34.28 11.78
CA ALA A 17 -28.69 -35.66 11.31
C ALA A 17 -28.58 -36.67 12.47
N TYR A 18 -27.60 -36.49 13.36
CA TYR A 18 -27.44 -37.32 14.53
C TYR A 18 -28.63 -37.20 15.49
N VAL A 19 -29.08 -35.97 15.81
CA VAL A 19 -30.24 -35.73 16.66
C VAL A 19 -31.52 -36.32 16.07
N LEU A 20 -31.70 -36.24 14.76
CA LEU A 20 -32.86 -36.83 14.07
C LEU A 20 -32.87 -38.36 14.11
N ILE A 21 -31.67 -38.98 14.10
CA ILE A 21 -31.53 -40.43 14.20
C ILE A 21 -31.73 -40.90 15.63
N ASP A 22 -31.15 -40.21 16.62
CA ASP A 22 -31.22 -40.60 18.04
C ASP A 22 -32.54 -40.16 18.71
N GLY A 23 -33.29 -39.22 18.12
CA GLY A 23 -34.58 -38.74 18.61
C GLY A 23 -34.52 -38.02 19.96
N LYS A 24 -33.33 -37.60 20.40
CA LYS A 24 -33.12 -36.95 21.70
C LYS A 24 -32.22 -35.74 21.61
N ILE A 25 -32.58 -34.67 22.24
CA ILE A 25 -31.74 -33.47 22.42
C ILE A 25 -31.36 -33.41 23.92
N SER A 26 -30.07 -33.39 24.21
CA SER A 26 -29.58 -33.20 25.57
C SER A 26 -29.15 -31.76 25.79
N GLU A 27 -29.81 -31.04 26.64
CA GLU A 27 -29.41 -29.70 27.05
C GLU A 27 -28.45 -29.79 28.23
N VAL A 28 -27.19 -29.42 28.04
CA VAL A 28 -26.17 -29.42 29.09
C VAL A 28 -26.00 -27.99 29.63
N LYS A 29 -26.41 -27.77 30.86
CA LYS A 29 -26.22 -26.49 31.55
C LYS A 29 -25.27 -26.67 32.74
N ALA A 30 -24.20 -25.85 32.77
CA ALA A 30 -23.18 -25.91 33.83
C ALA A 30 -22.56 -27.29 34.08
N GLY A 31 -22.33 -28.07 33.02
CA GLY A 31 -21.72 -29.42 33.13
C GLY A 31 -22.67 -30.52 33.67
N ARG A 32 -23.96 -30.22 33.84
CA ARG A 32 -24.97 -31.22 34.20
C ARG A 32 -26.01 -31.33 33.08
N ILE A 33 -26.36 -32.57 32.74
CA ILE A 33 -27.48 -32.84 31.84
C ILE A 33 -28.75 -32.48 32.64
N LEU A 34 -29.38 -31.35 32.24
CA LEU A 34 -30.58 -30.86 32.96
C LEU A 34 -31.85 -31.54 32.49
N GLU A 35 -31.97 -31.82 31.21
CA GLU A 35 -33.15 -32.42 30.65
C GLU A 35 -32.84 -33.08 29.30
N THR A 36 -33.34 -34.32 29.11
CA THR A 36 -33.40 -34.96 27.80
C THR A 36 -34.78 -34.75 27.22
N VAL A 37 -34.91 -33.86 26.27
CA VAL A 37 -36.18 -33.62 25.58
C VAL A 37 -36.32 -34.67 24.48
N THR A 38 -37.31 -35.55 24.62
CA THR A 38 -37.75 -36.45 23.54
C THR A 38 -38.49 -35.64 22.48
N LEU A 39 -38.07 -35.78 21.21
CA LEU A 39 -38.69 -35.10 20.08
C LEU A 39 -40.14 -35.59 19.87
N THR A 40 -41.12 -34.92 20.49
CA THR A 40 -42.55 -35.10 20.20
C THR A 40 -43.04 -33.91 19.39
N TRP A 41 -43.73 -34.17 18.27
CA TRP A 41 -44.31 -33.18 17.41
C TRP A 41 -45.49 -32.46 18.12
N PRO A 42 -45.63 -31.09 18.14
CA PRO A 42 -44.92 -30.06 17.40
C PRO A 42 -43.78 -29.33 18.14
N LEU A 43 -43.53 -29.62 19.42
CA LEU A 43 -42.50 -29.00 20.27
C LEU A 43 -41.07 -29.22 19.71
N ALA A 44 -40.92 -30.25 18.84
CA ALA A 44 -39.67 -30.59 18.21
C ALA A 44 -39.07 -29.47 17.35
N PHE A 45 -39.89 -28.62 16.72
CA PHE A 45 -39.37 -27.58 15.83
C PHE A 45 -38.67 -26.43 16.56
N ASP A 46 -39.25 -25.97 17.70
CA ASP A 46 -38.64 -24.89 18.48
C ASP A 46 -37.38 -25.35 19.20
N ALA A 47 -37.40 -26.59 19.74
CA ALA A 47 -36.23 -27.17 20.36
C ALA A 47 -35.12 -27.41 19.33
N LEU A 48 -35.46 -27.95 18.15
CA LEU A 48 -34.50 -28.22 17.07
C LEU A 48 -33.92 -26.89 16.53
N GLY A 49 -34.74 -25.87 16.29
CA GLY A 49 -34.29 -24.56 15.83
C GLY A 49 -33.32 -23.91 16.81
N SER A 50 -33.66 -23.95 18.11
CA SER A 50 -32.78 -23.38 19.13
C SER A 50 -31.47 -24.14 19.29
N PHE A 51 -31.49 -25.50 19.18
CA PHE A 51 -30.31 -26.33 19.14
C PHE A 51 -29.43 -26.03 17.94
N MET A 52 -30.00 -25.95 16.73
CA MET A 52 -29.28 -25.60 15.50
C MET A 52 -28.55 -24.28 15.61
N ILE A 53 -29.23 -23.23 16.05
CA ILE A 53 -28.64 -21.90 16.20
C ILE A 53 -27.49 -21.93 17.21
N SER A 54 -27.70 -22.52 18.37
CA SER A 54 -26.68 -22.61 19.42
C SER A 54 -25.47 -23.42 18.98
N HIS A 55 -25.66 -24.53 18.30
CA HIS A 55 -24.60 -25.40 17.82
C HIS A 55 -23.80 -24.77 16.68
N PHE A 56 -24.51 -24.16 15.72
CA PHE A 56 -23.90 -23.41 14.63
C PHE A 56 -23.02 -22.27 15.17
N MET A 57 -23.55 -21.48 16.10
CA MET A 57 -22.82 -20.35 16.70
C MET A 57 -21.59 -20.81 17.46
N GLY A 58 -21.71 -21.90 18.24
CA GLY A 58 -20.58 -22.49 18.96
C GLY A 58 -19.49 -23.01 18.05
N ALA A 59 -19.86 -23.75 17.01
CA ALA A 59 -18.93 -24.26 16.00
C ALA A 59 -18.27 -23.09 15.24
N PHE A 60 -19.04 -22.08 14.85
CA PHE A 60 -18.55 -20.90 14.16
C PHE A 60 -17.50 -20.14 14.99
N ILE A 61 -17.79 -19.85 16.26
CA ILE A 61 -16.82 -19.19 17.17
C ILE A 61 -15.58 -20.04 17.34
N GLY A 62 -15.75 -21.36 17.60
CA GLY A 62 -14.65 -22.27 17.81
C GLY A 62 -13.70 -22.30 16.61
N ILE A 63 -14.23 -22.45 15.40
CA ILE A 63 -13.44 -22.45 14.17
C ILE A 63 -12.77 -21.10 13.94
N LEU A 64 -13.51 -20.01 14.14
CA LEU A 64 -13.03 -18.65 13.93
C LEU A 64 -11.86 -18.32 14.87
N LEU A 65 -11.94 -18.70 16.15
CA LEU A 65 -10.88 -18.48 17.12
C LEU A 65 -9.71 -19.44 16.92
N VAL A 66 -9.99 -20.75 16.80
CA VAL A 66 -8.94 -21.78 16.71
C VAL A 66 -8.19 -21.67 15.39
N ALA A 67 -8.88 -21.51 14.26
CA ALA A 67 -8.23 -21.38 12.97
C ALA A 67 -7.37 -20.10 12.90
N SER A 68 -7.88 -18.97 13.39
CA SER A 68 -7.14 -17.71 13.42
C SER A 68 -5.91 -17.79 14.33
N LEU A 69 -6.06 -18.43 15.49
CA LEU A 69 -4.94 -18.66 16.39
C LEU A 69 -3.90 -19.60 15.79
N ALA A 70 -4.33 -20.69 15.15
CA ALA A 70 -3.44 -21.63 14.47
C ALA A 70 -2.69 -20.97 13.30
N MET A 71 -3.37 -20.17 12.49
CA MET A 71 -2.72 -19.38 11.44
C MET A 71 -1.67 -18.42 12.01
N TRP A 72 -2.00 -17.75 13.09
CA TRP A 72 -1.06 -16.82 13.74
C TRP A 72 0.17 -17.55 14.30
N LEU A 73 0.00 -18.72 14.95
CA LEU A 73 1.09 -19.54 15.47
C LEU A 73 1.97 -20.14 14.36
N ALA A 74 1.37 -20.46 13.21
CA ALA A 74 2.08 -21.00 12.04
C ALA A 74 2.92 -19.93 11.30
N GLU A 75 2.67 -18.65 11.53
CA GLU A 75 3.34 -17.56 10.81
C GLU A 75 4.80 -17.40 11.27
N PRO A 76 5.80 -17.46 10.38
CA PRO A 76 7.21 -17.34 10.75
C PRO A 76 7.55 -15.99 11.40
N ALA A 77 6.83 -14.93 11.06
CA ALA A 77 6.94 -13.61 11.70
C ALA A 77 6.53 -13.62 13.19
N PHE A 78 5.78 -14.64 13.63
CA PHE A 78 5.42 -14.81 15.04
C PHE A 78 6.64 -14.90 15.94
N ARG A 79 7.67 -15.66 15.52
CA ARG A 79 8.88 -15.88 16.33
C ARG A 79 9.73 -14.63 16.53
N ALA A 80 9.73 -13.69 15.56
CA ALA A 80 10.59 -12.51 15.60
C ALA A 80 9.97 -11.27 16.31
N GLY A 81 8.64 -11.17 16.35
CA GLY A 81 7.92 -9.98 16.84
C GLY A 81 6.93 -10.23 17.97
N SER A 82 6.58 -11.50 18.23
CA SER A 82 5.50 -11.89 19.15
C SER A 82 5.70 -11.41 20.60
N ALA A 83 6.91 -11.44 21.12
CA ALA A 83 7.18 -11.05 22.52
C ALA A 83 6.90 -9.55 22.76
N ARG A 84 7.21 -8.68 21.83
CA ARG A 84 6.91 -7.24 21.92
C ARG A 84 5.42 -6.97 21.77
N MET A 85 4.77 -7.68 20.88
CA MET A 85 3.34 -7.56 20.63
C MET A 85 2.53 -8.11 21.79
N LEU A 86 2.87 -9.32 22.31
CA LEU A 86 2.23 -9.89 23.49
C LEU A 86 2.41 -9.00 24.74
N ARG A 87 3.59 -8.42 24.93
CA ARG A 87 3.83 -7.50 26.04
C ARG A 87 2.99 -6.23 25.93
N LYS A 88 2.86 -5.65 24.73
CA LYS A 88 1.95 -4.52 24.49
C LYS A 88 0.49 -4.92 24.68
N ALA A 89 0.09 -6.08 24.17
CA ALA A 89 -1.25 -6.64 24.34
C ALA A 89 -1.55 -6.88 25.82
N ALA A 90 -0.66 -7.51 26.55
CA ALA A 90 -0.83 -7.74 27.97
C ALA A 90 -0.94 -6.44 28.77
N LEU A 91 -0.12 -5.45 28.46
CA LEU A 91 -0.11 -4.15 29.17
C LEU A 91 -1.39 -3.33 28.94
N THR A 92 -2.03 -3.47 27.78
CA THR A 92 -3.24 -2.71 27.40
C THR A 92 -4.53 -3.47 27.62
N LEU A 93 -4.59 -4.75 27.24
CA LEU A 93 -5.80 -5.58 27.34
C LEU A 93 -6.05 -6.13 28.73
N VAL A 94 -5.02 -6.59 29.43
CA VAL A 94 -5.21 -7.24 30.73
C VAL A 94 -5.80 -6.28 31.77
N PRO A 95 -5.32 -5.04 31.95
CA PRO A 95 -5.94 -4.10 32.89
C PRO A 95 -7.41 -3.79 32.58
N VAL A 96 -7.71 -3.60 31.28
CA VAL A 96 -9.08 -3.33 30.82
C VAL A 96 -9.97 -4.56 31.07
N ALA A 97 -9.48 -5.75 30.73
CA ALA A 97 -10.20 -7.01 30.96
C ALA A 97 -10.43 -7.29 32.44
N VAL A 98 -9.44 -7.05 33.28
CA VAL A 98 -9.57 -7.21 34.74
C VAL A 98 -10.59 -6.22 35.29
N LEU A 99 -10.52 -4.95 34.90
CA LEU A 99 -11.46 -3.92 35.36
C LEU A 99 -12.87 -4.23 34.94
N ILE A 100 -13.09 -4.65 33.70
CA ILE A 100 -14.39 -5.09 33.19
C ILE A 100 -14.83 -6.39 33.86
N GLY A 101 -13.93 -7.36 34.07
CA GLY A 101 -14.23 -8.62 34.77
C GLY A 101 -14.70 -8.40 36.20
N VAL A 102 -14.00 -7.55 36.96
CA VAL A 102 -14.40 -7.18 38.32
C VAL A 102 -15.77 -6.48 38.33
N ALA A 103 -15.97 -5.55 37.37
CA ALA A 103 -17.28 -4.87 37.23
C ALA A 103 -18.41 -5.83 36.86
N LEU A 104 -18.15 -6.83 35.99
CA LEU A 104 -19.11 -7.87 35.65
C LEU A 104 -19.49 -8.74 36.85
N VAL A 105 -18.54 -9.15 37.65
CA VAL A 105 -18.78 -9.97 38.84
C VAL A 105 -19.54 -9.18 39.92
N GLN A 106 -19.25 -7.87 40.01
CA GLN A 106 -19.88 -6.99 41.00
C GLN A 106 -21.29 -6.54 40.60
N SER A 107 -21.60 -6.50 39.28
CA SER A 107 -22.89 -5.99 38.82
C SER A 107 -23.99 -7.06 38.93
N ARG A 108 -24.96 -6.82 39.78
CA ARG A 108 -26.21 -7.60 39.88
C ARG A 108 -27.31 -7.05 38.98
N ASP A 109 -27.16 -5.82 38.46
CA ASP A 109 -28.20 -5.13 37.66
C ASP A 109 -28.04 -5.42 36.16
N SER A 110 -29.12 -5.84 35.51
CA SER A 110 -29.16 -6.18 34.07
C SER A 110 -28.78 -5.01 33.13
N HIS A 111 -29.13 -3.77 33.53
CA HIS A 111 -28.82 -2.57 32.75
C HIS A 111 -27.31 -2.26 32.74
N PHE A 112 -26.64 -2.46 33.87
CA PHE A 112 -25.19 -2.24 33.98
C PHE A 112 -24.41 -3.28 33.18
N PHE A 113 -24.94 -4.50 33.10
CA PHE A 113 -24.37 -5.58 32.30
C PHE A 113 -24.36 -5.24 30.81
N GLY A 114 -25.42 -4.67 30.26
CA GLY A 114 -25.50 -4.21 28.87
C GLY A 114 -24.47 -3.12 28.53
N LEU A 115 -24.33 -2.13 29.43
CA LEU A 115 -23.32 -1.08 29.28
C LEU A 115 -21.91 -1.64 29.25
N LEU A 116 -21.63 -2.63 30.08
CA LEU A 116 -20.34 -3.28 30.18
C LEU A 116 -19.99 -4.07 28.91
N GLN A 117 -20.97 -4.70 28.28
CA GLN A 117 -20.82 -5.37 26.99
C GLN A 117 -20.46 -4.39 25.86
N VAL A 118 -21.09 -3.22 25.81
CA VAL A 118 -20.77 -2.18 24.84
C VAL A 118 -19.35 -1.67 25.05
N LEU A 119 -18.93 -1.46 26.30
CA LEU A 119 -17.57 -1.05 26.62
C LEU A 119 -16.52 -2.09 26.20
N LEU A 120 -16.85 -3.35 26.40
CA LEU A 120 -16.01 -4.49 25.97
C LEU A 120 -15.86 -4.53 24.45
N MET A 121 -16.96 -4.30 23.71
CA MET A 121 -16.92 -4.20 22.25
C MET A 121 -16.06 -3.05 21.77
N ALA A 122 -16.13 -1.89 22.42
CA ALA A 122 -15.28 -0.74 22.11
C ALA A 122 -13.78 -1.07 22.33
N ALA A 123 -13.45 -1.73 23.44
CA ALA A 123 -12.08 -2.17 23.71
C ALA A 123 -11.56 -3.14 22.66
N VAL A 124 -12.38 -4.10 22.21
CA VAL A 124 -12.04 -5.01 21.11
C VAL A 124 -11.79 -4.27 19.81
N ALA A 125 -12.65 -3.31 19.46
CA ALA A 125 -12.51 -2.52 18.24
C ALA A 125 -11.23 -1.65 18.25
N VAL A 126 -10.95 -0.99 19.37
CA VAL A 126 -9.72 -0.20 19.53
C VAL A 126 -8.48 -1.09 19.39
N PHE A 127 -8.51 -2.27 19.98
CA PHE A 127 -7.36 -3.18 19.90
C PHE A 127 -7.17 -3.77 18.50
N ALA A 128 -8.27 -4.10 17.80
CA ALA A 128 -8.26 -4.50 16.41
C ALA A 128 -7.72 -3.38 15.48
N TYR A 129 -8.06 -2.12 15.76
CA TYR A 129 -7.54 -0.96 15.03
C TYR A 129 -6.02 -0.86 15.11
N PHE A 130 -5.44 -0.94 16.32
CA PHE A 130 -4.00 -0.78 16.50
C PHE A 130 -3.18 -1.99 16.06
N GLN A 131 -3.67 -3.21 16.34
CA GLN A 131 -2.92 -4.45 16.16
C GLN A 131 -3.39 -5.29 14.96
N GLY A 132 -4.41 -4.81 14.22
CA GLY A 132 -4.97 -5.49 13.06
C GLY A 132 -5.70 -6.79 13.43
N TRP A 133 -5.72 -7.76 12.49
CA TRP A 133 -6.41 -9.04 12.68
C TRP A 133 -5.86 -9.87 13.87
N ARG A 134 -4.56 -9.77 14.15
CA ARG A 134 -3.92 -10.45 15.28
C ARG A 134 -4.44 -9.90 16.61
N GLY A 135 -4.60 -8.59 16.70
CA GLY A 135 -5.20 -7.94 17.85
C GLY A 135 -6.67 -8.32 18.04
N ALA A 136 -7.41 -8.40 16.93
CA ALA A 136 -8.79 -8.87 16.95
C ALA A 136 -8.91 -10.29 17.53
N VAL A 137 -8.10 -11.24 17.07
CA VAL A 137 -8.09 -12.62 17.57
C VAL A 137 -7.84 -12.67 19.08
N LEU A 138 -6.80 -11.97 19.55
CA LEU A 138 -6.45 -11.94 20.98
C LEU A 138 -7.56 -11.33 21.84
N SER A 139 -8.12 -10.22 21.39
CA SER A 139 -9.17 -9.53 22.15
C SER A 139 -10.46 -10.34 22.22
N VAL A 140 -10.87 -10.97 21.10
CA VAL A 140 -12.06 -11.84 21.07
C VAL A 140 -11.86 -13.09 21.94
N LEU A 141 -10.68 -13.68 21.91
CA LEU A 141 -10.36 -14.82 22.77
C LEU A 141 -10.44 -14.44 24.25
N LEU A 142 -9.88 -13.30 24.62
CA LEU A 142 -9.93 -12.81 26.00
C LEU A 142 -11.36 -12.47 26.44
N VAL A 143 -12.16 -11.86 25.57
CA VAL A 143 -13.59 -11.59 25.82
C VAL A 143 -14.36 -12.91 25.99
N SER A 144 -14.10 -13.91 25.15
CA SER A 144 -14.73 -15.22 25.24
C SER A 144 -14.44 -15.91 26.57
N ILE A 145 -13.17 -15.85 27.02
CA ILE A 145 -12.78 -16.38 28.33
C ILE A 145 -13.49 -15.62 29.46
N LEU A 146 -13.50 -14.30 29.40
CA LEU A 146 -14.11 -13.45 30.41
C LEU A 146 -15.60 -13.71 30.58
N ILE A 147 -16.33 -13.80 29.46
CA ILE A 147 -17.75 -14.11 29.43
C ILE A 147 -18.01 -15.54 29.94
N SER A 148 -17.17 -16.50 29.57
CA SER A 148 -17.28 -17.88 30.02
C SER A 148 -17.07 -18.00 31.54
N VAL A 149 -16.07 -17.32 32.10
CA VAL A 149 -15.82 -17.25 33.52
C VAL A 149 -16.97 -16.57 34.27
N ASN A 150 -17.46 -15.45 33.77
CA ASN A 150 -18.61 -14.78 34.36
C ASN A 150 -19.86 -15.66 34.37
N ASN A 151 -20.13 -16.37 33.29
CA ASN A 151 -21.27 -17.29 33.20
C ASN A 151 -21.15 -18.47 34.14
N HIS A 152 -19.94 -18.90 34.46
CA HIS A 152 -19.67 -19.93 35.44
C HIS A 152 -19.91 -19.45 36.88
N ILE A 153 -19.53 -18.23 37.19
CA ILE A 153 -19.68 -17.61 38.53
C ILE A 153 -21.14 -17.17 38.75
N ASN A 154 -21.78 -16.60 37.72
CA ASN A 154 -23.15 -16.09 37.78
C ASN A 154 -24.05 -16.75 36.73
N PRO A 155 -24.45 -18.00 36.89
CA PRO A 155 -25.18 -18.78 35.85
C PRO A 155 -26.56 -18.22 35.50
N TYR A 156 -27.11 -17.29 36.30
CA TYR A 156 -28.44 -16.67 36.09
C TYR A 156 -28.37 -15.22 35.56
N SER A 157 -27.17 -14.69 35.30
CA SER A 157 -27.02 -13.29 34.92
C SER A 157 -27.42 -12.98 33.47
N ALA A 158 -27.35 -13.95 32.56
CA ALA A 158 -27.68 -13.76 31.16
C ALA A 158 -28.03 -15.08 30.46
N ASP A 159 -28.86 -15.01 29.41
CA ASP A 159 -29.16 -16.16 28.56
C ASP A 159 -27.88 -16.60 27.81
N PRO A 160 -27.42 -17.86 27.98
CA PRO A 160 -26.23 -18.39 27.33
C PRO A 160 -26.28 -18.25 25.80
N LYS A 161 -27.46 -18.35 25.19
CA LYS A 161 -27.65 -18.23 23.74
C LYS A 161 -27.38 -16.81 23.24
N LEU A 162 -27.90 -15.81 23.98
CA LEU A 162 -27.63 -14.40 23.68
C LEU A 162 -26.15 -14.07 23.84
N MET A 163 -25.46 -14.63 24.84
CA MET A 163 -24.03 -14.46 25.01
C MET A 163 -23.23 -15.07 23.87
N GLN A 164 -23.61 -16.25 23.42
CA GLN A 164 -22.96 -16.93 22.30
C GLN A 164 -23.14 -16.15 20.99
N LEU A 165 -24.35 -15.63 20.76
CA LEU A 165 -24.64 -14.75 19.61
C LEU A 165 -23.80 -13.46 19.68
N TYR A 166 -23.72 -12.83 20.85
CA TYR A 166 -22.92 -11.63 21.08
C TYR A 166 -21.43 -11.89 20.74
N ILE A 167 -20.82 -12.93 21.29
CA ILE A 167 -19.42 -13.28 21.01
C ILE A 167 -19.21 -13.56 19.52
N SER A 168 -20.15 -14.22 18.84
CA SER A 168 -20.09 -14.52 17.42
C SER A 168 -20.06 -13.25 16.58
N ILE A 169 -20.96 -12.32 16.87
CA ILE A 169 -21.06 -11.04 16.15
C ILE A 169 -19.82 -10.18 16.41
N VAL A 170 -19.44 -10.00 17.67
CA VAL A 170 -18.28 -9.21 18.06
C VAL A 170 -17.00 -9.80 17.43
N GLY A 171 -16.86 -11.12 17.48
CA GLY A 171 -15.72 -11.84 16.89
C GLY A 171 -15.63 -11.65 15.38
N ALA A 172 -16.75 -11.82 14.67
CA ALA A 172 -16.80 -11.66 13.24
C ALA A 172 -16.49 -10.21 12.82
N VAL A 173 -17.12 -9.24 13.49
CA VAL A 173 -16.90 -7.79 13.21
C VAL A 173 -15.47 -7.39 13.53
N ALA A 174 -14.94 -7.83 14.67
CA ALA A 174 -13.56 -7.52 15.07
C ALA A 174 -12.54 -8.07 14.08
N LEU A 175 -12.72 -9.30 13.59
CA LEU A 175 -11.84 -9.88 12.59
C LEU A 175 -11.94 -9.19 11.22
N LEU A 176 -13.16 -8.90 10.77
CA LEU A 176 -13.34 -8.12 9.53
C LEU A 176 -12.68 -6.75 9.64
N PHE A 177 -12.89 -6.07 10.76
CA PHE A 177 -12.29 -4.76 11.00
C PHE A 177 -10.76 -4.84 11.09
N GLY A 178 -10.24 -5.83 11.83
CA GLY A 178 -8.79 -6.05 11.97
C GLY A 178 -8.11 -6.35 10.63
N THR A 179 -8.72 -7.21 9.79
CA THR A 179 -8.19 -7.52 8.45
C THR A 179 -8.27 -6.30 7.52
N ALA A 180 -9.34 -5.52 7.58
CA ALA A 180 -9.47 -4.30 6.80
C ALA A 180 -8.42 -3.26 7.20
N MET A 181 -8.11 -3.14 8.51
CA MET A 181 -7.07 -2.24 8.99
C MET A 181 -5.67 -2.66 8.53
N ASP A 182 -5.37 -3.95 8.52
CA ASP A 182 -4.09 -4.45 8.00
C ASP A 182 -3.96 -4.23 6.49
N ASP A 183 -5.04 -4.45 5.72
CA ASP A 183 -5.06 -4.15 4.28
C ASP A 183 -4.85 -2.65 4.01
N LEU A 184 -5.52 -1.78 4.76
CA LEU A 184 -5.33 -0.33 4.66
C LEU A 184 -3.88 0.08 4.96
N LYS A 185 -3.30 -0.41 6.06
CA LYS A 185 -1.90 -0.12 6.41
C LYS A 185 -0.91 -0.62 5.37
N SER A 186 -1.15 -1.80 4.80
CA SER A 186 -0.29 -2.34 3.74
C SER A 186 -0.37 -1.52 2.45
N ARG A 187 -1.58 -1.07 2.07
CA ARG A 187 -1.77 -0.17 0.92
C ARG A 187 -1.13 1.19 1.13
N GLU A 188 -1.25 1.75 2.34
CA GLU A 188 -0.61 3.03 2.68
C GLU A 188 0.91 2.95 2.55
N ALA A 189 1.51 1.86 3.05
CA ALA A 189 2.95 1.61 2.91
C ALA A 189 3.37 1.45 1.43
N ASP A 190 2.58 0.73 0.62
CA ASP A 190 2.84 0.56 -0.82
C ASP A 190 2.72 1.89 -1.58
N LEU A 191 1.72 2.70 -1.24
CA LEU A 191 1.57 4.05 -1.82
C LEU A 191 2.74 4.97 -1.47
N GLN A 192 3.25 4.93 -0.24
CA GLN A 192 4.43 5.70 0.17
C GLN A 192 5.67 5.28 -0.63
N LEU A 193 5.90 3.98 -0.79
CA LEU A 193 7.01 3.47 -1.60
C LEU A 193 6.91 3.94 -3.06
N ARG A 194 5.72 3.85 -3.67
CA ARG A 194 5.50 4.33 -5.04
C ARG A 194 5.68 5.84 -5.17
N GLN A 195 5.26 6.63 -4.18
CA GLN A 195 5.51 8.07 -4.15
C GLN A 195 7.00 8.37 -4.12
N ASP A 196 7.77 7.68 -3.30
CA ASP A 196 9.22 7.85 -3.22
C ASP A 196 9.92 7.47 -4.55
N GLU A 197 9.48 6.40 -5.21
CA GLU A 197 9.98 6.00 -6.53
C GLU A 197 9.68 7.05 -7.60
N LEU A 198 8.45 7.55 -7.64
CA LEU A 198 8.04 8.61 -8.58
C LEU A 198 8.83 9.88 -8.36
N PHE A 199 9.05 10.27 -7.10
CA PHE A 199 9.84 11.45 -6.76
C PHE A 199 11.30 11.30 -7.23
N ARG A 200 11.93 10.15 -6.97
CA ARG A 200 13.29 9.85 -7.45
C ARG A 200 13.37 9.87 -8.97
N SER A 201 12.43 9.23 -9.65
CA SER A 201 12.36 9.23 -11.12
C SER A 201 12.18 10.64 -11.69
N SER A 202 11.36 11.47 -11.06
CA SER A 202 11.17 12.87 -11.45
C SER A 202 12.45 13.69 -11.31
N MET A 203 13.17 13.54 -10.21
CA MET A 203 14.47 14.17 -9.98
C MET A 203 15.50 13.77 -11.02
N GLN A 204 15.59 12.47 -11.34
CA GLN A 204 16.50 11.97 -12.38
C GLN A 204 16.18 12.55 -13.77
N LYS A 205 14.89 12.62 -14.12
CA LYS A 205 14.45 13.25 -15.38
C LYS A 205 14.83 14.72 -15.44
N GLN A 206 14.66 15.45 -14.34
CA GLN A 206 15.03 16.87 -14.27
C GLN A 206 16.54 17.05 -14.44
N ASP A 207 17.35 16.21 -13.83
CA ASP A 207 18.80 16.25 -13.97
C ASP A 207 19.24 15.95 -15.41
N LEU A 208 18.66 14.92 -16.04
CA LEU A 208 18.90 14.62 -17.45
C LEU A 208 18.51 15.77 -18.38
N LEU A 209 17.36 16.43 -18.13
CA LEU A 209 16.96 17.61 -18.90
C LEU A 209 17.96 18.74 -18.77
N ASN A 210 18.44 19.02 -17.56
CA ASN A 210 19.47 20.02 -17.32
C ASN A 210 20.76 19.71 -18.05
N GLN A 211 21.20 18.44 -18.04
CA GLN A 211 22.38 17.98 -18.77
C GLN A 211 22.21 18.13 -20.29
N LEU A 212 21.02 17.80 -20.83
CA LEU A 212 20.71 17.99 -22.25
C LEU A 212 20.73 19.46 -22.66
N ILE A 213 20.14 20.35 -21.85
CA ILE A 213 20.17 21.81 -22.10
C ILE A 213 21.60 22.31 -22.13
N GLU A 214 22.42 21.90 -21.15
CA GLU A 214 23.82 22.31 -21.10
C GLU A 214 24.64 21.76 -22.26
N ALA A 215 24.45 20.51 -22.65
CA ALA A 215 25.09 19.91 -23.82
C ALA A 215 24.70 20.60 -25.12
N SER A 216 23.41 20.92 -25.29
CA SER A 216 22.91 21.67 -26.45
C SER A 216 23.52 23.07 -26.52
N ARG A 217 23.62 23.79 -25.40
CA ARG A 217 24.26 25.09 -25.32
C ARG A 217 25.74 25.06 -25.72
N ARG A 218 26.47 24.05 -25.19
CA ARG A 218 27.90 23.85 -25.58
C ARG A 218 28.02 23.55 -27.06
N GLY A 219 27.14 22.71 -27.62
CA GLY A 219 27.10 22.41 -29.04
C GLY A 219 26.89 23.65 -29.90
N MET A 220 25.94 24.52 -29.55
CA MET A 220 25.71 25.77 -30.24
C MET A 220 26.93 26.71 -30.17
N GLN A 221 27.53 26.86 -29.00
CA GLN A 221 28.73 27.68 -28.82
C GLN A 221 29.91 27.17 -29.65
N ALA A 222 30.11 25.86 -29.69
CA ALA A 222 31.16 25.25 -30.53
C ALA A 222 30.88 25.46 -32.02
N GLN A 223 29.63 25.37 -32.45
CA GLN A 223 29.24 25.62 -33.83
C GLN A 223 29.47 27.08 -34.24
N ASP A 224 29.12 28.01 -33.37
CA ASP A 224 29.34 29.46 -33.63
C ASP A 224 30.84 29.81 -33.67
N ALA A 225 31.64 29.21 -32.75
CA ALA A 225 33.07 29.37 -32.77
C ALA A 225 33.71 28.82 -34.08
N GLU A 226 33.24 27.65 -34.52
CA GLU A 226 33.71 27.03 -35.77
C GLU A 226 33.31 27.88 -37.00
N ARG A 227 32.10 28.41 -37.03
CA ARG A 227 31.69 29.32 -38.08
C ARG A 227 32.56 30.58 -38.14
N GLN A 228 32.88 31.17 -36.99
CA GLN A 228 33.78 32.33 -36.92
C GLN A 228 35.20 31.98 -37.37
N ARG A 229 35.72 30.81 -37.01
CA ARG A 229 37.02 30.33 -37.43
C ARG A 229 37.07 30.17 -38.96
N ILE A 230 36.09 29.50 -39.55
CA ILE A 230 35.98 29.30 -41.01
C ILE A 230 35.87 30.63 -41.72
N ALA A 231 35.09 31.56 -41.23
CA ALA A 231 34.98 32.89 -41.82
C ALA A 231 36.31 33.63 -41.77
N HIS A 232 37.08 33.51 -40.69
CA HIS A 232 38.40 34.14 -40.58
C HIS A 232 39.44 33.50 -41.54
N GLU A 233 39.48 32.17 -41.60
CA GLU A 233 40.37 31.42 -42.53
C GLU A 233 40.06 31.77 -43.99
N LEU A 234 38.75 31.81 -44.36
CA LEU A 234 38.35 32.18 -45.71
C LEU A 234 38.72 33.64 -46.04
N HIS A 235 38.55 34.54 -45.06
CA HIS A 235 38.92 35.93 -45.21
C HIS A 235 40.44 36.07 -45.48
N ASP A 236 41.27 35.37 -44.68
CA ASP A 236 42.73 35.44 -44.81
C ASP A 236 43.19 34.81 -46.11
N GLU A 237 42.70 33.63 -46.50
CA GLU A 237 43.10 32.91 -47.69
C GLU A 237 42.69 33.66 -48.97
N VAL A 238 41.44 34.16 -49.02
CA VAL A 238 40.94 34.93 -50.14
C VAL A 238 41.66 36.28 -50.21
N GLY A 239 41.89 36.94 -49.07
CA GLY A 239 42.63 38.17 -48.99
C GLY A 239 44.06 38.06 -49.50
N GLN A 240 44.77 36.99 -49.08
CA GLN A 240 46.14 36.72 -49.56
C GLN A 240 46.17 36.43 -51.07
N SER A 241 45.23 35.63 -51.58
CA SER A 241 45.14 35.26 -52.99
C SER A 241 44.90 36.50 -53.87
N ILE A 242 44.06 37.41 -53.42
CA ILE A 242 43.78 38.67 -54.13
C ILE A 242 44.96 39.60 -54.08
N THR A 243 45.65 39.68 -52.95
CA THR A 243 46.82 40.51 -52.82
C THR A 243 47.93 40.01 -53.79
N ALA A 244 48.17 38.70 -53.88
CA ALA A 244 49.09 38.09 -54.82
C ALA A 244 48.69 38.38 -56.28
N LEU A 245 47.37 38.27 -56.59
CA LEU A 245 46.89 38.61 -57.95
C LEU A 245 47.13 40.07 -58.30
N GLN A 246 46.88 40.99 -57.36
CA GLN A 246 47.15 42.42 -57.57
C GLN A 246 48.63 42.70 -57.83
N ILE A 247 49.54 42.05 -57.13
CA ILE A 247 51.00 42.14 -57.35
C ILE A 247 51.34 41.67 -58.75
N HIS A 248 50.82 40.49 -59.21
CA HIS A 248 51.05 40.00 -60.54
C HIS A 248 50.52 40.90 -61.64
N LEU A 249 49.31 41.47 -61.46
CA LEU A 249 48.74 42.40 -62.38
C LEU A 249 49.59 43.67 -62.47
N ASN A 250 50.08 44.20 -61.35
CA ASN A 250 50.98 45.38 -61.36
C ASN A 250 52.32 45.07 -62.08
N LEU A 251 52.92 43.91 -61.90
CA LEU A 251 54.14 43.49 -62.61
C LEU A 251 53.91 43.38 -64.10
N LEU A 252 52.80 42.78 -64.55
CA LEU A 252 52.44 42.72 -65.97
C LEU A 252 52.18 44.08 -66.54
N GLN A 253 51.58 44.98 -65.84
CA GLN A 253 51.35 46.35 -66.25
C GLN A 253 52.65 47.14 -66.52
N ILE A 254 53.66 46.94 -65.61
CA ILE A 254 54.97 47.56 -65.79
C ILE A 254 55.68 46.98 -67.05
N GLU A 255 55.56 45.69 -67.27
CA GLU A 255 56.19 45.04 -68.41
C GLU A 255 55.53 45.41 -69.73
N LEU A 256 54.20 45.59 -69.80
CA LEU A 256 53.46 46.06 -70.94
C LEU A 256 53.80 47.56 -71.25
N HIS A 257 54.02 48.34 -70.23
CA HIS A 257 54.49 49.74 -70.44
C HIS A 257 55.90 49.78 -71.04
N ARG A 258 56.80 48.94 -70.58
CA ARG A 258 58.16 48.81 -71.12
C ARG A 258 58.22 48.33 -72.58
N SER A 259 57.25 47.46 -72.95
CA SER A 259 57.17 46.91 -74.33
C SER A 259 56.37 47.76 -75.29
N GLY A 260 56.01 48.98 -74.93
CA GLY A 260 55.33 49.94 -75.81
C GLY A 260 53.82 49.66 -76.07
N GLN A 261 53.22 48.71 -75.32
CA GLN A 261 51.80 48.29 -75.45
C GLN A 261 50.86 49.03 -74.46
N GLY A 262 50.86 50.35 -74.51
CA GLY A 262 50.16 51.24 -73.59
C GLY A 262 48.62 51.02 -73.50
N VAL A 263 47.96 50.60 -74.58
CA VAL A 263 46.52 50.33 -74.59
C VAL A 263 46.17 49.09 -73.77
N LEU A 264 47.02 48.06 -73.80
CA LEU A 264 46.85 46.86 -73.02
C LEU A 264 47.10 47.11 -71.52
N ALA A 265 48.09 47.95 -71.22
CA ALA A 265 48.38 48.33 -69.83
C ALA A 265 47.24 49.08 -69.18
N THR A 266 46.56 50.01 -69.96
CA THR A 266 45.36 50.69 -69.43
C THR A 266 44.16 49.76 -69.15
N ARG A 267 43.92 48.81 -70.07
CA ARG A 267 42.89 47.77 -69.82
C ARG A 267 43.15 46.90 -68.59
N LEU A 268 44.42 46.54 -68.35
CA LEU A 268 44.82 45.76 -67.18
C LEU A 268 44.60 46.53 -65.87
N THR A 269 44.83 47.83 -65.88
CA THR A 269 44.56 48.73 -64.74
C THR A 269 43.06 48.76 -64.43
N GLU A 270 42.21 48.81 -65.46
CA GLU A 270 40.76 48.84 -65.28
C GLU A 270 40.26 47.50 -64.69
N ILE A 271 40.79 46.37 -65.14
CA ILE A 271 40.45 45.05 -64.60
C ILE A 271 40.94 44.90 -63.17
N GLY A 272 42.17 45.30 -62.83
CA GLY A 272 42.69 45.29 -61.49
C GLY A 272 41.88 46.17 -60.52
N GLY A 273 41.43 47.32 -60.96
CA GLY A 273 40.54 48.22 -60.21
C GLY A 273 39.18 47.53 -59.89
N LYS A 274 38.56 46.93 -60.91
CA LYS A 274 37.29 46.22 -60.76
C LYS A 274 37.37 45.01 -59.79
N ILE A 275 38.49 44.31 -59.83
CA ILE A 275 38.74 43.22 -58.89
C ILE A 275 38.89 43.74 -57.44
N GLY A 276 39.66 44.81 -57.27
CA GLY A 276 39.87 45.45 -55.98
C GLY A 276 38.56 46.03 -55.37
N ASP A 277 37.70 46.62 -56.19
CA ASP A 277 36.41 47.16 -55.79
C ASP A 277 35.39 46.01 -55.51
N GLY A 278 35.49 44.91 -56.24
CA GLY A 278 34.65 43.71 -55.99
C GLY A 278 34.95 43.16 -54.67
N VAL A 279 36.17 43.03 -54.27
CA VAL A 279 36.61 42.44 -53.00
C VAL A 279 36.22 43.34 -51.82
N ARG A 280 36.39 44.64 -51.91
CA ARG A 280 36.01 45.58 -50.85
C ARG A 280 34.50 45.54 -50.53
N ARG A 281 33.69 45.02 -51.44
CA ARG A 281 32.23 44.85 -51.22
C ARG A 281 31.85 43.55 -50.63
N VAL A 282 32.69 42.51 -50.66
CA VAL A 282 32.45 41.18 -50.16
C VAL A 282 33.09 40.97 -48.79
N VAL A 283 34.11 41.75 -48.45
CA VAL A 283 34.77 41.78 -47.15
C VAL A 283 34.14 42.86 -46.28
#